data_cd2971a70d28bcf0b15706ab08235847
#
_entry.id   cd2971a70d28bcf0b15706ab08235847
#
_cell.length_a   1.000
_cell.length_b   1.000
_cell.length_c   1.000
_cell.angle_alpha   90.00
_cell.angle_beta   90.00
_cell.angle_gamma   90.00
#
_symmetry.space_group_name_H-M   'P 1'
#
loop_
_entity.id
_entity.type
_entity.pdbx_description
1 polymer ?
#
loop_
_entity_poly.entity_id
_entity_poly.type
_entity_poly.pdbx_seq_one_letter_code
_entity_poly.pdbx_strand_id
1 'polypeptide(L)'
;MEHLTRPRSIWPALLHCCLASLSLATAATVDTFELLAQPGHVLLLRHANAPGVGDPPAMKLSDCSTQRNLDDVGRNQAKALGERLRAAGVTNARVYTSELCRCRDTAQLLNIGTVEALPTLSSTVRLTEPERLSQIRALRAFISKLPRDGGPVVFVTHQVIVTALTDNHPDSGGGVILRLLPNGGFERVAEVPAPM
;
A
#
# COMPACT_ATOMS: atom_id res chain seq x y z
N MET A 1 84.55 -44.36 25.20
CA MET A 1 83.90 -43.02 25.09
C MET A 1 82.87 -43.11 23.98
N GLU A 2 81.63 -43.41 24.39
CA GLU A 2 80.56 -43.63 23.38
C GLU A 2 79.66 -42.34 23.34
N HIS A 3 79.59 -41.77 22.17
CA HIS A 3 78.73 -40.66 21.90
C HIS A 3 77.32 -41.17 21.56
N LEU A 4 76.39 -40.97 22.49
CA LEU A 4 74.98 -41.23 22.33
C LEU A 4 74.29 -40.03 21.56
N THR A 5 73.96 -40.28 20.31
CA THR A 5 73.16 -39.38 19.51
C THR A 5 71.68 -39.62 19.77
N ARG A 6 70.98 -38.57 20.24
CA ARG A 6 69.50 -38.55 20.45
C ARG A 6 68.75 -38.31 19.10
N PRO A 7 67.68 -39.04 18.81
CA PRO A 7 66.87 -38.75 17.62
C PRO A 7 65.96 -37.52 17.86
N ARG A 8 65.92 -36.65 16.87
CA ARG A 8 64.99 -35.51 16.75
C ARG A 8 63.62 -36.04 16.38
N SER A 9 62.64 -35.89 17.23
CA SER A 9 61.20 -36.11 16.95
C SER A 9 60.65 -34.96 16.10
N ILE A 10 60.21 -35.29 14.89
CA ILE A 10 59.52 -34.38 13.97
C ILE A 10 58.03 -34.49 14.30
N TRP A 11 57.45 -33.44 14.86
CA TRP A 11 55.97 -33.33 15.02
C TRP A 11 55.37 -32.76 13.73
N PRO A 12 54.32 -33.37 13.17
CA PRO A 12 53.62 -32.78 12.05
C PRO A 12 52.72 -31.64 12.55
N ALA A 13 52.94 -30.45 11.99
CA ALA A 13 52.06 -29.32 12.18
C ALA A 13 50.70 -29.58 11.50
N LEU A 14 49.64 -29.82 12.26
CA LEU A 14 48.27 -29.88 11.79
C LEU A 14 47.81 -28.46 11.41
N LEU A 15 47.78 -28.19 10.11
CA LEU A 15 47.21 -26.99 9.55
C LEU A 15 45.66 -27.05 9.73
N HIS A 16 45.13 -26.36 10.72
CA HIS A 16 43.66 -26.16 10.85
C HIS A 16 43.23 -25.13 9.82
N CYS A 17 42.66 -25.60 8.72
CA CYS A 17 41.98 -24.75 7.72
C CYS A 17 40.63 -24.37 8.28
N CYS A 18 40.53 -23.16 8.90
CA CYS A 18 39.26 -22.56 9.28
C CYS A 18 38.52 -22.12 8.01
N LEU A 19 37.59 -22.95 7.54
CA LEU A 19 36.60 -22.58 6.55
C LEU A 19 35.59 -21.57 7.21
N ALA A 20 35.85 -20.29 7.03
CA ALA A 20 34.90 -19.25 7.36
C ALA A 20 33.69 -19.34 6.41
N SER A 21 32.61 -19.93 6.89
CA SER A 21 31.32 -19.93 6.19
C SER A 21 30.80 -18.50 6.14
N LEU A 22 30.91 -17.80 5.01
CA LEU A 22 30.22 -16.56 4.76
C LEU A 22 28.72 -16.88 4.63
N SER A 23 27.95 -16.65 5.69
CA SER A 23 26.48 -16.61 5.60
C SER A 23 26.11 -15.36 4.84
N LEU A 24 25.73 -15.49 3.56
CA LEU A 24 25.02 -14.43 2.86
C LEU A 24 23.64 -14.26 3.54
N ALA A 25 23.53 -13.22 4.36
CA ALA A 25 22.23 -12.75 4.83
C ALA A 25 21.48 -12.22 3.60
N THR A 26 20.55 -12.99 3.07
CA THR A 26 19.55 -12.49 2.12
C THR A 26 18.75 -11.41 2.85
N ALA A 27 18.91 -10.15 2.44
CA ALA A 27 18.03 -9.08 2.87
C ALA A 27 16.61 -9.47 2.43
N ALA A 28 15.76 -9.85 3.38
CA ALA A 28 14.36 -10.08 3.13
C ALA A 28 13.77 -8.75 2.62
N THR A 29 13.29 -8.73 1.39
CA THR A 29 12.50 -7.60 0.89
C THR A 29 11.21 -7.56 1.71
N VAL A 30 11.09 -6.55 2.57
CA VAL A 30 9.85 -6.30 3.33
C VAL A 30 8.71 -6.17 2.31
N ASP A 31 7.66 -6.99 2.44
CA ASP A 31 6.49 -6.84 1.58
C ASP A 31 5.91 -5.44 1.83
N THR A 32 5.66 -4.71 0.76
CA THR A 32 5.11 -3.35 0.81
C THR A 32 3.86 -3.28 1.70
N PHE A 33 3.05 -4.33 1.78
CA PHE A 33 1.87 -4.38 2.62
C PHE A 33 2.16 -4.56 4.12
N GLU A 34 3.31 -5.11 4.50
CA GLU A 34 3.74 -5.19 5.91
C GLU A 34 3.94 -3.78 6.50
N LEU A 35 4.31 -2.79 5.68
CA LEU A 35 4.38 -1.40 6.11
C LEU A 35 3.01 -0.88 6.56
N LEU A 36 1.93 -1.27 5.87
CA LEU A 36 0.57 -0.84 6.22
C LEU A 36 0.08 -1.43 7.55
N ALA A 37 0.59 -2.59 7.97
CA ALA A 37 0.30 -3.17 9.27
C ALA A 37 0.99 -2.40 10.43
N GLN A 38 1.99 -1.56 10.12
CA GLN A 38 2.68 -0.74 11.11
C GLN A 38 1.89 0.53 11.45
N PRO A 39 1.91 1.00 12.70
CA PRO A 39 1.28 2.25 13.09
C PRO A 39 1.75 3.45 12.25
N GLY A 40 0.86 4.39 12.01
CA GLY A 40 1.19 5.62 11.29
C GLY A 40 1.32 5.47 9.77
N HIS A 41 0.96 4.31 9.20
CA HIS A 41 0.92 4.10 7.76
C HIS A 41 -0.51 4.02 7.24
N VAL A 42 -0.75 4.56 6.06
CA VAL A 42 -2.04 4.55 5.38
C VAL A 42 -1.87 4.20 3.91
N LEU A 43 -2.81 3.44 3.36
CA LEU A 43 -2.85 3.13 1.92
C LEU A 43 -3.80 4.09 1.21
N LEU A 44 -3.31 4.76 0.18
CA LEU A 44 -4.10 5.54 -0.76
C LEU A 44 -4.21 4.75 -2.06
N LEU A 45 -5.37 4.14 -2.31
CA LEU A 45 -5.63 3.16 -3.36
C LEU A 45 -6.53 3.75 -4.45
N ARG A 46 -6.13 3.64 -5.71
CA ARG A 46 -7.05 3.84 -6.83
C ARG A 46 -8.01 2.65 -6.91
N HIS A 47 -9.30 2.91 -7.15
CA HIS A 47 -10.30 1.85 -7.39
C HIS A 47 -9.81 0.83 -8.44
N ALA A 48 -10.26 -0.40 -8.32
CA ALA A 48 -9.95 -1.49 -9.24
C ALA A 48 -10.48 -1.22 -10.67
N ASN A 49 -10.19 -2.09 -11.62
CA ASN A 49 -10.54 -1.86 -13.02
C ASN A 49 -12.03 -1.57 -13.21
N ALA A 50 -12.28 -0.44 -13.87
CA ALA A 50 -13.60 -0.01 -14.31
C ALA A 50 -13.44 0.51 -15.74
N PRO A 51 -13.86 -0.24 -16.77
CA PRO A 51 -13.62 0.09 -18.18
C PRO A 51 -14.19 1.44 -18.58
N GLY A 52 -13.53 2.09 -19.54
CA GLY A 52 -13.93 3.39 -20.07
C GLY A 52 -13.30 4.58 -19.35
N VAL A 53 -13.65 5.78 -19.80
CA VAL A 53 -13.14 7.07 -19.31
C VAL A 53 -14.29 7.94 -18.83
N GLY A 54 -14.17 8.45 -17.60
CA GLY A 54 -15.20 9.29 -16.97
C GLY A 54 -16.49 8.53 -16.65
N ASP A 55 -17.46 9.25 -16.12
CA ASP A 55 -18.82 8.75 -15.88
C ASP A 55 -19.78 9.37 -16.92
N PRO A 56 -20.90 8.71 -17.26
CA PRO A 56 -21.91 9.29 -18.15
C PRO A 56 -22.36 10.67 -17.64
N PRO A 57 -22.72 11.62 -18.54
CA PRO A 57 -23.17 12.96 -18.12
C PRO A 57 -24.36 12.96 -17.15
N ALA A 58 -25.27 11.99 -17.29
CA ALA A 58 -26.47 11.84 -16.48
C ALA A 58 -26.30 10.95 -15.24
N MET A 59 -25.04 10.63 -14.86
CA MET A 59 -24.79 9.76 -13.70
C MET A 59 -25.36 10.36 -12.41
N LYS A 60 -25.88 9.48 -11.55
CA LYS A 60 -26.41 9.79 -10.22
C LYS A 60 -25.60 9.01 -9.18
N LEU A 61 -25.18 9.68 -8.09
CA LEU A 61 -24.45 9.00 -6.99
C LEU A 61 -25.29 7.91 -6.31
N SER A 62 -26.61 8.11 -6.24
CA SER A 62 -27.54 7.16 -5.63
C SER A 62 -27.87 5.94 -6.50
N ASP A 63 -27.46 5.94 -7.78
CA ASP A 63 -27.83 4.90 -8.73
C ASP A 63 -26.60 4.39 -9.48
N CYS A 64 -26.09 3.23 -9.05
CA CYS A 64 -24.90 2.61 -9.65
C CYS A 64 -25.11 2.21 -11.12
N SER A 65 -26.32 1.96 -11.57
CA SER A 65 -26.58 1.59 -12.96
C SER A 65 -26.29 2.74 -13.95
N THR A 66 -26.24 3.96 -13.45
CA THR A 66 -25.91 5.17 -14.23
C THR A 66 -24.43 5.54 -14.20
N GLN A 67 -23.61 4.77 -13.49
CA GLN A 67 -22.19 5.05 -13.27
C GLN A 67 -21.29 4.08 -14.06
N ARG A 68 -20.03 4.45 -14.21
CA ARG A 68 -18.99 3.55 -14.66
C ARG A 68 -18.57 2.64 -13.51
N ASN A 69 -18.77 1.34 -13.65
CA ASN A 69 -18.61 0.35 -12.59
C ASN A 69 -17.44 -0.61 -12.85
N LEU A 70 -17.06 -1.38 -11.84
CA LEU A 70 -16.10 -2.47 -11.99
C LEU A 70 -16.62 -3.52 -12.97
N ASP A 71 -15.72 -4.04 -13.79
CA ASP A 71 -15.94 -5.30 -14.52
C ASP A 71 -15.48 -6.50 -13.68
N ASP A 72 -15.50 -7.70 -14.25
CA ASP A 72 -15.06 -8.91 -13.56
C ASP A 72 -13.56 -8.89 -13.26
N VAL A 73 -12.75 -8.27 -14.13
CA VAL A 73 -11.31 -8.07 -13.88
C VAL A 73 -11.13 -7.22 -12.64
N GLY A 74 -11.82 -6.07 -12.56
CA GLY A 74 -11.74 -5.20 -11.40
C GLY A 74 -12.22 -5.84 -10.11
N ARG A 75 -13.31 -6.61 -10.16
CA ARG A 75 -13.78 -7.36 -8.99
C ARG A 75 -12.75 -8.37 -8.51
N ASN A 76 -12.11 -9.09 -9.42
CA ASN A 76 -11.08 -10.07 -9.08
C ASN A 76 -9.80 -9.37 -8.56
N GLN A 77 -9.39 -8.23 -9.17
CA GLN A 77 -8.29 -7.41 -8.64
C GLN A 77 -8.52 -6.99 -7.19
N ALA A 78 -9.72 -6.48 -6.88
CA ALA A 78 -10.05 -6.03 -5.53
C ALA A 78 -10.00 -7.19 -4.51
N LYS A 79 -10.51 -8.36 -4.86
CA LYS A 79 -10.44 -9.57 -4.02
C LYS A 79 -9.00 -10.01 -3.78
N ALA A 80 -8.21 -10.14 -4.85
CA ALA A 80 -6.80 -10.55 -4.78
C ALA A 80 -5.98 -9.57 -3.93
N LEU A 81 -6.22 -8.26 -4.06
CA LEU A 81 -5.58 -7.25 -3.23
C LEU A 81 -5.96 -7.42 -1.75
N GLY A 82 -7.24 -7.67 -1.47
CA GLY A 82 -7.71 -7.93 -0.12
C GLY A 82 -7.08 -9.17 0.51
N GLU A 83 -6.87 -10.24 -0.26
CA GLU A 83 -6.16 -11.45 0.19
C GLU A 83 -4.71 -11.14 0.56
N ARG A 84 -4.00 -10.40 -0.28
CA ARG A 84 -2.61 -9.97 -0.01
C ARG A 84 -2.52 -9.08 1.23
N LEU A 85 -3.44 -8.13 1.39
CA LEU A 85 -3.51 -7.27 2.58
C LEU A 85 -3.71 -8.09 3.86
N ARG A 86 -4.65 -9.06 3.86
CA ARG A 86 -4.87 -9.95 5.00
C ARG A 86 -3.65 -10.83 5.29
N ALA A 87 -2.99 -11.35 4.27
CA ALA A 87 -1.76 -12.15 4.42
C ALA A 87 -0.63 -11.34 5.07
N ALA A 88 -0.56 -10.03 4.81
CA ALA A 88 0.37 -9.10 5.46
C ALA A 88 -0.10 -8.60 6.84
N GLY A 89 -1.15 -9.19 7.42
CA GLY A 89 -1.65 -8.83 8.75
C GLY A 89 -2.59 -7.61 8.78
N VAL A 90 -2.98 -7.06 7.63
CA VAL A 90 -3.92 -5.93 7.55
C VAL A 90 -5.35 -6.48 7.70
N THR A 91 -5.80 -6.54 8.94
CA THR A 91 -7.15 -6.93 9.33
C THR A 91 -7.77 -5.84 10.19
N ASN A 92 -9.10 -5.74 10.23
CA ASN A 92 -9.83 -4.70 10.99
C ASN A 92 -9.41 -3.27 10.62
N ALA A 93 -9.06 -3.04 9.34
CA ALA A 93 -8.73 -1.72 8.84
C ALA A 93 -9.95 -0.80 8.84
N ARG A 94 -9.71 0.51 9.02
CA ARG A 94 -10.70 1.53 8.67
C ARG A 94 -10.58 1.85 7.19
N VAL A 95 -11.59 1.50 6.41
CA VAL A 95 -11.59 1.70 4.97
C VAL A 95 -12.50 2.87 4.62
N TYR A 96 -11.91 3.99 4.24
CA TYR A 96 -12.65 5.14 3.73
C TYR A 96 -12.76 5.05 2.20
N THR A 97 -13.92 5.37 1.65
CA THR A 97 -14.15 5.26 0.21
C THR A 97 -14.84 6.49 -0.37
N SER A 98 -14.52 6.81 -1.62
CA SER A 98 -15.33 7.70 -2.46
C SER A 98 -16.76 7.17 -2.55
N GLU A 99 -17.72 8.07 -2.71
CA GLU A 99 -19.13 7.73 -2.88
C GLU A 99 -19.47 7.05 -4.22
N LEU A 100 -18.55 7.10 -5.20
CA LEU A 100 -18.75 6.44 -6.50
C LEU A 100 -18.71 4.93 -6.38
N CYS A 101 -19.63 4.24 -7.06
CA CYS A 101 -19.89 2.80 -6.89
C CYS A 101 -18.62 1.95 -7.11
N ARG A 102 -17.81 2.24 -8.12
CA ARG A 102 -16.52 1.53 -8.34
C ARG A 102 -15.55 1.59 -7.15
N CYS A 103 -15.55 2.70 -6.39
CA CYS A 103 -14.74 2.80 -5.18
C CYS A 103 -15.36 2.01 -4.02
N ARG A 104 -16.67 2.14 -3.82
CA ARG A 104 -17.41 1.38 -2.80
C ARG A 104 -17.28 -0.12 -3.01
N ASP A 105 -17.46 -0.58 -4.25
CA ASP A 105 -17.33 -1.99 -4.60
C ASP A 105 -15.89 -2.49 -4.39
N THR A 106 -14.88 -1.70 -4.80
CA THR A 106 -13.48 -2.01 -4.49
C THR A 106 -13.27 -2.15 -2.99
N ALA A 107 -13.70 -1.16 -2.19
CA ALA A 107 -13.54 -1.15 -0.74
C ALA A 107 -14.21 -2.35 -0.06
N GLN A 108 -15.42 -2.71 -0.48
CA GLN A 108 -16.14 -3.87 0.05
C GLN A 108 -15.46 -5.19 -0.31
N LEU A 109 -14.98 -5.32 -1.56
CA LEU A 109 -14.31 -6.53 -2.04
C LEU A 109 -12.92 -6.75 -1.45
N LEU A 110 -12.25 -5.71 -0.94
CA LEU A 110 -11.03 -5.88 -0.13
C LEU A 110 -11.29 -6.75 1.10
N ASN A 111 -12.47 -6.65 1.72
CA ASN A 111 -12.88 -7.45 2.90
C ASN A 111 -11.81 -7.46 4.01
N ILE A 112 -11.35 -6.27 4.43
CA ILE A 112 -10.28 -6.07 5.42
C ILE A 112 -10.72 -5.26 6.65
N GLY A 113 -11.99 -4.85 6.72
CA GLY A 113 -12.51 -4.08 7.85
C GLY A 113 -13.79 -3.31 7.53
N THR A 114 -14.09 -2.30 8.33
CA THR A 114 -15.29 -1.46 8.16
C THR A 114 -15.12 -0.45 7.04
N VAL A 115 -16.16 -0.31 6.20
CA VAL A 115 -16.16 0.62 5.05
C VAL A 115 -17.06 1.81 5.36
N GLU A 116 -16.51 3.03 5.22
CA GLU A 116 -17.20 4.30 5.46
C GLU A 116 -17.01 5.25 4.27
N ALA A 117 -18.08 5.90 3.83
CA ALA A 117 -17.98 6.90 2.76
C ALA A 117 -17.33 8.18 3.27
N LEU A 118 -16.36 8.69 2.50
CA LEU A 118 -15.72 9.97 2.75
C LEU A 118 -15.80 10.82 1.47
N PRO A 119 -16.71 11.80 1.38
CA PRO A 119 -16.96 12.57 0.16
C PRO A 119 -15.73 13.24 -0.44
N THR A 120 -14.75 13.64 0.40
CA THR A 120 -13.50 14.26 -0.07
C THR A 120 -12.60 13.30 -0.87
N LEU A 121 -12.90 12.00 -0.91
CA LEU A 121 -12.24 11.01 -1.76
C LEU A 121 -12.85 10.92 -3.16
N SER A 122 -13.96 11.63 -3.44
CA SER A 122 -14.63 11.59 -4.73
C SER A 122 -13.81 12.27 -5.84
N SER A 123 -14.04 11.84 -7.08
CA SER A 123 -13.30 12.34 -8.24
C SER A 123 -13.49 13.84 -8.45
N THR A 124 -12.41 14.55 -8.68
CA THR A 124 -12.42 16.00 -8.92
C THR A 124 -12.49 16.38 -10.40
N VAL A 125 -12.63 15.41 -11.32
CA VAL A 125 -12.58 15.63 -12.76
C VAL A 125 -13.64 16.64 -13.26
N ARG A 126 -14.78 16.71 -12.57
CA ARG A 126 -15.89 17.61 -12.94
C ARG A 126 -15.94 18.91 -12.12
N LEU A 127 -14.99 19.11 -11.22
CA LEU A 127 -14.93 20.27 -10.36
C LEU A 127 -14.17 21.43 -11.04
N THR A 128 -14.54 22.63 -10.72
CA THR A 128 -13.75 23.82 -11.01
C THR A 128 -12.46 23.81 -10.18
N GLU A 129 -11.46 24.57 -10.61
CA GLU A 129 -10.17 24.66 -9.90
C GLU A 129 -10.30 25.05 -8.42
N PRO A 130 -11.11 26.07 -8.01
CA PRO A 130 -11.29 26.40 -6.60
C PRO A 130 -11.92 25.27 -5.79
N GLU A 131 -12.91 24.55 -6.34
CA GLU A 131 -13.57 23.42 -5.69
C GLU A 131 -12.60 22.26 -5.51
N ARG A 132 -11.82 21.94 -6.54
CA ARG A 132 -10.77 20.90 -6.50
C ARG A 132 -9.75 21.20 -5.39
N LEU A 133 -9.23 22.41 -5.35
CA LEU A 133 -8.28 22.83 -4.31
C LEU A 133 -8.90 22.78 -2.91
N SER A 134 -10.16 23.16 -2.78
CA SER A 134 -10.88 23.07 -1.50
C SER A 134 -11.03 21.63 -1.03
N GLN A 135 -11.44 20.73 -1.92
CA GLN A 135 -11.58 19.29 -1.60
C GLN A 135 -10.24 18.67 -1.19
N ILE A 136 -9.15 18.95 -1.93
CA ILE A 136 -7.82 18.43 -1.59
C ILE A 136 -7.33 18.97 -0.24
N ARG A 137 -7.57 20.26 0.07
CA ARG A 137 -7.26 20.81 1.41
C ARG A 137 -8.04 20.11 2.52
N ALA A 138 -9.33 19.86 2.31
CA ALA A 138 -10.17 19.16 3.27
C ALA A 138 -9.71 17.72 3.49
N LEU A 139 -9.32 17.02 2.43
CA LEU A 139 -8.77 15.66 2.53
C LEU A 139 -7.43 15.64 3.26
N ARG A 140 -6.50 16.57 2.97
CA ARG A 140 -5.24 16.72 3.72
C ARG A 140 -5.50 16.99 5.21
N ALA A 141 -6.47 17.86 5.53
CA ALA A 141 -6.86 18.14 6.91
C ALA A 141 -7.50 16.92 7.62
N PHE A 142 -8.21 16.06 6.90
CA PHE A 142 -8.71 14.79 7.43
C PHE A 142 -7.54 13.84 7.74
N ILE A 143 -6.62 13.65 6.79
CA ILE A 143 -5.45 12.78 6.95
C ILE A 143 -4.59 13.25 8.13
N SER A 144 -4.38 14.56 8.29
CA SER A 144 -3.55 15.12 9.37
C SER A 144 -4.09 14.86 10.79
N LYS A 145 -5.38 14.54 10.91
CA LYS A 145 -6.05 14.22 12.18
C LYS A 145 -6.08 12.73 12.51
N LEU A 146 -5.61 11.89 11.60
CA LEU A 146 -5.54 10.45 11.87
C LEU A 146 -4.55 10.16 13.02
N PRO A 147 -4.91 9.27 13.96
CA PRO A 147 -3.99 8.87 15.00
C PRO A 147 -2.80 8.09 14.40
N ARG A 148 -1.59 8.47 14.78
CA ARG A 148 -0.36 7.83 14.29
C ARG A 148 -0.08 6.46 14.92
N ASP A 149 -0.68 6.19 16.05
CA ASP A 149 -0.65 4.91 16.78
C ASP A 149 -1.89 4.05 16.51
N GLY A 150 -2.77 4.49 15.61
CA GLY A 150 -3.97 3.78 15.21
C GLY A 150 -3.70 2.55 14.34
N GLY A 151 -4.71 1.70 14.21
CA GLY A 151 -4.68 0.55 13.29
C GLY A 151 -4.66 0.99 11.81
N PRO A 152 -4.57 0.00 10.88
CA PRO A 152 -4.48 0.25 9.46
C PRO A 152 -5.62 1.11 8.92
N VAL A 153 -5.27 2.07 8.03
CA VAL A 153 -6.24 2.92 7.33
C VAL A 153 -6.04 2.77 5.83
N VAL A 154 -7.14 2.57 5.11
CA VAL A 154 -7.15 2.47 3.65
C VAL A 154 -8.12 3.48 3.07
N PHE A 155 -7.67 4.28 2.12
CA PHE A 155 -8.47 5.20 1.32
C PHE A 155 -8.67 4.63 -0.08
N VAL A 156 -9.90 4.33 -0.48
CA VAL A 156 -10.22 3.90 -1.85
C VAL A 156 -10.79 5.09 -2.63
N THR A 157 -10.05 5.51 -3.65
CA THR A 157 -10.31 6.76 -4.35
C THR A 157 -10.01 6.67 -5.86
N HIS A 158 -9.70 7.77 -6.50
CA HIS A 158 -9.47 7.93 -7.93
C HIS A 158 -8.02 8.37 -8.21
N GLN A 159 -7.51 8.05 -9.41
CA GLN A 159 -6.16 8.45 -9.82
C GLN A 159 -5.90 9.94 -9.58
N VAL A 160 -6.85 10.82 -9.95
CA VAL A 160 -6.71 12.28 -9.80
C VAL A 160 -6.49 12.73 -8.36
N ILE A 161 -7.05 12.00 -7.38
CA ILE A 161 -6.84 12.28 -5.95
C ILE A 161 -5.47 11.78 -5.50
N VAL A 162 -5.08 10.56 -5.91
CA VAL A 162 -3.75 10.04 -5.60
C VAL A 162 -2.68 10.98 -6.15
N THR A 163 -2.81 11.36 -7.43
CA THR A 163 -1.89 12.31 -8.07
C THR A 163 -1.84 13.66 -7.35
N ALA A 164 -2.98 14.24 -7.00
CA ALA A 164 -3.02 15.54 -6.32
C ALA A 164 -2.39 15.54 -4.92
N LEU A 165 -2.28 14.38 -4.29
CA LEU A 165 -1.66 14.24 -2.96
C LEU A 165 -0.18 13.85 -3.02
N THR A 166 0.28 13.14 -4.09
CA THR A 166 1.55 12.40 -4.06
C THR A 166 2.36 12.47 -5.35
N ASP A 167 1.86 13.14 -6.40
CA ASP A 167 2.42 13.15 -7.76
C ASP A 167 2.59 11.75 -8.41
N ASN A 168 1.96 10.71 -7.81
CA ASN A 168 1.96 9.36 -8.34
C ASN A 168 0.71 9.11 -9.19
N HIS A 169 0.85 8.33 -10.28
CA HIS A 169 -0.21 8.00 -11.23
C HIS A 169 -0.48 6.48 -11.24
N PRO A 170 -1.08 5.91 -10.18
CA PRO A 170 -1.24 4.46 -10.10
C PRO A 170 -2.21 3.94 -11.15
N ASP A 171 -1.97 2.72 -11.61
CA ASP A 171 -2.93 1.95 -12.37
C ASP A 171 -4.15 1.56 -11.54
N SER A 172 -5.23 1.09 -12.17
CA SER A 172 -6.43 0.63 -11.49
C SER A 172 -6.12 -0.52 -10.53
N GLY A 173 -6.48 -0.40 -9.26
CA GLY A 173 -6.11 -1.34 -8.21
C GLY A 173 -4.71 -1.15 -7.64
N GLY A 174 -3.94 -0.18 -8.13
CA GLY A 174 -2.66 0.24 -7.56
C GLY A 174 -2.81 1.45 -6.65
N GLY A 175 -1.73 1.82 -5.95
CA GLY A 175 -1.76 2.92 -5.00
C GLY A 175 -0.40 3.26 -4.41
N VAL A 176 -0.43 3.96 -3.30
CA VAL A 176 0.78 4.35 -2.55
C VAL A 176 0.55 4.18 -1.05
N ILE A 177 1.61 3.83 -0.33
CA ILE A 177 1.62 3.88 1.14
C ILE A 177 2.24 5.20 1.57
N LEU A 178 1.54 5.87 2.46
CA LEU A 178 1.96 7.11 3.11
C LEU A 178 2.31 6.84 4.56
N ARG A 179 3.35 7.49 5.05
CA ARG A 179 3.68 7.59 6.48
C ARG A 179 3.21 8.93 7.01
N LEU A 180 2.45 8.91 8.11
CA LEU A 180 1.97 10.10 8.80
C LEU A 180 3.11 10.72 9.62
N LEU A 181 3.33 12.03 9.47
CA LEU A 181 4.40 12.77 10.13
C LEU A 181 3.93 13.47 11.41
N PRO A 182 4.83 13.72 12.38
CA PRO A 182 4.49 14.41 13.63
C PRO A 182 3.89 15.81 13.45
N ASN A 183 4.24 16.50 12.38
CA ASN A 183 3.75 17.84 12.04
C ASN A 183 2.37 17.87 11.38
N GLY A 184 1.66 16.72 11.30
CA GLY A 184 0.38 16.58 10.62
C GLY A 184 0.49 16.41 9.09
N GLY A 185 1.71 16.42 8.55
CA GLY A 185 1.96 16.07 7.15
C GLY A 185 2.01 14.56 6.93
N PHE A 186 2.33 14.18 5.69
CA PHE A 186 2.61 12.79 5.31
C PHE A 186 3.65 12.77 4.20
N GLU A 187 4.32 11.64 4.05
CA GLU A 187 5.23 11.37 2.94
C GLU A 187 4.92 10.02 2.30
N ARG A 188 5.19 9.89 1.01
CA ARG A 188 5.08 8.61 0.29
C ARG A 188 6.31 7.75 0.61
N VAL A 189 6.07 6.54 1.10
CA VAL A 189 7.14 5.59 1.48
C VAL A 189 7.22 4.36 0.57
N ALA A 190 6.11 4.02 -0.11
CA ALA A 190 6.10 2.89 -1.05
C ALA A 190 5.03 3.06 -2.12
N GLU A 191 5.21 2.36 -3.25
CA GLU A 191 4.20 2.18 -4.29
C GLU A 191 3.61 0.78 -4.18
N VAL A 192 2.31 0.69 -4.43
CA VAL A 192 1.56 -0.57 -4.48
C VAL A 192 1.19 -0.82 -5.94
N PRO A 193 1.81 -1.80 -6.60
CA PRO A 193 1.45 -2.13 -7.99
C PRO A 193 0.05 -2.72 -8.04
N ALA A 194 -0.64 -2.47 -9.17
CA ALA A 194 -1.91 -3.12 -9.46
C ALA A 194 -1.72 -4.65 -9.51
N PRO A 195 -2.65 -5.45 -8.94
CA PRO A 195 -2.68 -6.89 -9.17
C PRO A 195 -2.86 -7.18 -10.67
N MET A 196 -2.09 -8.14 -11.17
CA MET A 196 -2.24 -8.66 -12.54
C MET A 196 -3.51 -9.51 -12.66
#